data_13feed0bd01900f0be8528957625dd5e
#
_entry.id   13feed0bd01900f0be8528957625dd5e
#
_cell.length_a   1.000
_cell.length_b   1.000
_cell.length_c   1.000
_cell.angle_alpha   90.00
_cell.angle_beta   90.00
_cell.angle_gamma   90.00
#
_symmetry.space_group_name_H-M   'P 1'
#
loop_
_entity.id
_entity.type
_entity.pdbx_description
1 polymer ?
#
loop_
_entity_poly.entity_id
_entity_poly.type
_entity_poly.pdbx_seq_one_letter_code
_entity_poly.pdbx_strand_id
1 'polypeptide(L)'
;MVWDMFGPVGKNVDRPFGSAVVDGFDFDFESPTNNLPAFGKKLRSLMDGAGGKKFYLAAAPQCVFPDAANQATMDSVAFDFLMIQFYNNWCGVSNFVEGSTSQNAFNFNVWDNWAKTTSPNKNIKLMLGIPGAPGGGGGYTNGSKLKAAIEWSKAYSSFGGVMAWDISQVYSNTGFLKEIVSDLAGGPTGTNPPGGGTPTSTSSGSTPPPTGNLVPHWGQCGGQGWTGPTQCQAPYKCVSGGQWWASCQ
;
A
#
# COMPACT_ATOMS: atom_id res chain seq x y z
N MET A 1 13.58 10.61 -22.72
CA MET A 1 12.33 10.76 -23.49
C MET A 1 11.15 11.18 -22.59
N VAL A 2 10.70 10.43 -21.58
CA VAL A 2 9.57 10.85 -20.70
C VAL A 2 9.81 12.25 -20.09
N TRP A 3 11.00 12.48 -19.53
CA TRP A 3 11.37 13.78 -18.98
C TRP A 3 11.36 14.91 -20.01
N ASP A 4 11.82 14.65 -21.24
CA ASP A 4 11.83 15.68 -22.29
C ASP A 4 10.41 16.01 -22.80
N MET A 5 9.49 15.05 -22.74
CA MET A 5 8.09 15.22 -23.15
C MET A 5 7.24 15.96 -22.12
N PHE A 6 7.49 15.78 -20.82
CA PHE A 6 6.61 16.25 -19.76
C PHE A 6 7.28 17.18 -18.72
N GLY A 7 8.61 17.14 -18.61
CA GLY A 7 9.39 18.02 -17.74
C GLY A 7 9.56 19.44 -18.32
N PRO A 8 10.51 20.23 -17.77
CA PRO A 8 10.79 21.57 -18.26
C PRO A 8 11.16 21.58 -19.74
N VAL A 9 10.69 22.61 -20.45
CA VAL A 9 10.94 22.78 -21.88
C VAL A 9 12.43 23.05 -22.10
N GLY A 10 13.11 22.19 -22.84
CA GLY A 10 14.54 22.36 -23.08
C GLY A 10 15.07 21.65 -24.32
N LYS A 11 14.31 20.71 -24.88
CA LYS A 11 14.69 19.96 -26.09
C LYS A 11 13.58 20.06 -27.13
N ASN A 12 13.99 19.99 -28.39
CA ASN A 12 13.04 19.95 -29.50
C ASN A 12 12.50 18.52 -29.65
N VAL A 13 11.45 18.20 -28.89
CA VAL A 13 10.69 16.94 -28.95
C VAL A 13 9.20 17.25 -29.04
N ASP A 14 8.45 16.37 -29.65
CA ASP A 14 7.00 16.47 -29.64
C ASP A 14 6.49 16.30 -28.20
N ARG A 15 5.79 17.32 -27.73
CA ARG A 15 5.27 17.38 -26.35
C ARG A 15 3.75 17.23 -26.36
N PRO A 16 3.21 16.16 -25.75
CA PRO A 16 1.76 15.91 -25.75
C PRO A 16 0.92 17.05 -25.15
N PHE A 17 1.49 17.79 -24.18
CA PHE A 17 0.83 18.91 -23.50
C PHE A 17 1.44 20.28 -23.89
N GLY A 18 2.09 20.39 -25.05
CA GLY A 18 2.71 21.63 -25.52
C GLY A 18 3.76 22.17 -24.52
N SER A 19 3.59 23.42 -24.09
CA SER A 19 4.49 24.07 -23.13
C SER A 19 4.22 23.72 -21.65
N ALA A 20 3.16 22.98 -21.36
CA ALA A 20 2.84 22.60 -19.99
C ALA A 20 3.91 21.67 -19.38
N VAL A 21 4.19 21.88 -18.10
CA VAL A 21 5.15 21.12 -17.33
C VAL A 21 4.41 20.42 -16.18
N VAL A 22 4.48 19.09 -16.13
CA VAL A 22 3.82 18.32 -15.07
C VAL A 22 4.45 18.60 -13.69
N ASP A 23 3.71 18.32 -12.62
CA ASP A 23 4.20 18.47 -11.26
C ASP A 23 4.90 17.21 -10.74
N GLY A 24 4.77 16.10 -11.45
CA GLY A 24 5.38 14.84 -11.06
C GLY A 24 5.00 13.69 -11.96
N PHE A 25 5.38 12.49 -11.55
CA PHE A 25 5.12 11.23 -12.25
C PHE A 25 4.62 10.19 -11.26
N ASP A 26 3.73 9.33 -11.72
CA ASP A 26 3.21 8.21 -10.97
C ASP A 26 3.55 6.89 -11.66
N PHE A 27 3.92 5.87 -10.87
CA PHE A 27 4.26 4.53 -11.32
C PHE A 27 3.14 3.56 -10.93
N ASP A 28 2.24 3.32 -11.87
CA ASP A 28 1.16 2.34 -11.73
C ASP A 28 1.50 1.05 -12.51
N PHE A 29 2.59 0.39 -12.10
CA PHE A 29 3.01 -0.89 -12.68
C PHE A 29 2.41 -2.04 -11.91
N GLU A 30 1.53 -2.80 -12.56
CA GLU A 30 0.86 -3.97 -11.96
C GLU A 30 1.46 -5.31 -12.41
N SER A 31 2.54 -5.24 -13.20
CA SER A 31 3.29 -6.41 -13.67
C SER A 31 4.79 -6.14 -13.59
N PRO A 32 5.63 -7.17 -13.38
CA PRO A 32 7.08 -7.02 -13.36
C PRO A 32 7.59 -6.40 -14.66
N THR A 33 8.41 -5.37 -14.55
CA THR A 33 8.97 -4.61 -15.67
C THR A 33 10.50 -4.60 -15.59
N ASN A 34 11.16 -4.87 -16.71
CA ASN A 34 12.61 -4.85 -16.78
C ASN A 34 13.18 -3.43 -16.59
N ASN A 35 14.24 -3.33 -15.80
CA ASN A 35 14.98 -2.08 -15.57
C ASN A 35 14.18 -0.94 -14.89
N LEU A 36 13.04 -1.21 -14.29
CA LEU A 36 12.23 -0.20 -13.62
C LEU A 36 13.00 0.57 -12.53
N PRO A 37 13.84 -0.07 -11.68
CA PRO A 37 14.67 0.65 -10.72
C PRO A 37 15.66 1.64 -11.38
N ALA A 38 16.29 1.26 -12.48
CA ALA A 38 17.21 2.12 -13.21
C ALA A 38 16.49 3.31 -13.86
N PHE A 39 15.30 3.07 -14.44
CA PHE A 39 14.44 4.12 -14.98
C PHE A 39 14.01 5.10 -13.87
N GLY A 40 13.51 4.60 -12.75
CA GLY A 40 13.08 5.43 -11.62
C GLY A 40 14.21 6.29 -11.04
N LYS A 41 15.42 5.70 -10.83
CA LYS A 41 16.61 6.45 -10.39
C LYS A 41 16.98 7.57 -11.36
N LYS A 42 16.97 7.27 -12.67
CA LYS A 42 17.28 8.28 -13.67
C LYS A 42 16.25 9.41 -13.71
N LEU A 43 14.96 9.06 -13.64
CA LEU A 43 13.89 10.04 -13.61
C LEU A 43 13.98 10.92 -12.34
N ARG A 44 14.17 10.34 -11.17
CA ARG A 44 14.36 11.07 -9.90
C ARG A 44 15.55 12.03 -9.98
N SER A 45 16.69 11.57 -10.50
CA SER A 45 17.87 12.42 -10.70
C SER A 45 17.61 13.62 -11.61
N LEU A 46 16.83 13.43 -12.68
CA LEU A 46 16.46 14.54 -13.59
C LEU A 46 15.50 15.53 -12.91
N MET A 47 14.55 15.03 -12.12
CA MET A 47 13.62 15.84 -11.34
C MET A 47 14.35 16.69 -10.31
N ASP A 48 15.28 16.09 -9.55
CA ASP A 48 16.04 16.78 -8.50
C ASP A 48 17.02 17.81 -9.09
N GLY A 49 17.56 17.56 -10.28
CA GLY A 49 18.47 18.46 -10.97
C GLY A 49 17.81 19.58 -11.77
N ALA A 50 16.49 19.60 -11.89
CA ALA A 50 15.80 20.54 -12.79
C ALA A 50 15.79 21.99 -12.30
N GLY A 51 15.87 22.22 -10.98
CA GLY A 51 15.67 23.55 -10.39
C GLY A 51 14.25 24.07 -10.52
N GLY A 52 13.99 25.25 -10.00
CA GLY A 52 12.68 25.90 -10.08
C GLY A 52 11.66 25.31 -9.10
N LYS A 53 10.72 24.49 -9.60
CA LYS A 53 9.72 23.84 -8.73
C LYS A 53 10.16 22.47 -8.26
N LYS A 54 9.59 22.02 -7.14
CA LYS A 54 9.69 20.63 -6.69
C LYS A 54 8.86 19.73 -7.63
N PHE A 55 9.43 18.59 -8.03
CA PHE A 55 8.71 17.52 -8.72
C PHE A 55 8.45 16.37 -7.75
N TYR A 56 7.28 15.73 -7.90
CA TYR A 56 6.87 14.61 -7.07
C TYR A 56 6.93 13.30 -7.83
N LEU A 57 7.39 12.26 -7.17
CA LEU A 57 7.38 10.89 -7.68
C LEU A 57 6.49 10.03 -6.78
N ALA A 58 5.50 9.40 -7.37
CA ALA A 58 4.58 8.51 -6.68
C ALA A 58 4.60 7.11 -7.31
N ALA A 59 4.04 6.15 -6.58
CA ALA A 59 3.73 4.83 -7.12
C ALA A 59 2.44 4.30 -6.50
N ALA A 60 1.76 3.38 -7.21
CA ALA A 60 0.53 2.74 -6.79
C ALA A 60 0.70 1.21 -6.62
N PRO A 61 1.55 0.73 -5.68
CA PRO A 61 1.73 -0.69 -5.44
C PRO A 61 0.45 -1.32 -4.87
N GLN A 62 0.31 -2.64 -5.05
CA GLN A 62 -0.72 -3.42 -4.37
C GLN A 62 -0.40 -3.54 -2.87
N CYS A 63 -1.41 -3.72 -2.02
CA CYS A 63 -1.19 -3.88 -0.57
C CYS A 63 -0.42 -5.15 -0.18
N VAL A 64 -0.29 -6.13 -1.08
CA VAL A 64 0.53 -7.32 -0.88
C VAL A 64 1.99 -6.91 -0.69
N PHE A 65 2.59 -7.31 0.42
CA PHE A 65 3.97 -6.94 0.72
C PHE A 65 4.86 -8.20 0.82
N PRO A 66 6.02 -8.24 0.13
CA PRO A 66 6.52 -7.26 -0.84
C PRO A 66 5.68 -7.23 -2.14
N ASP A 67 5.54 -6.04 -2.75
CA ASP A 67 4.85 -5.90 -4.03
C ASP A 67 5.69 -6.48 -5.17
N ALA A 68 5.10 -7.38 -5.97
CA ALA A 68 5.84 -8.13 -6.98
C ALA A 68 6.37 -7.27 -8.14
N ALA A 69 5.70 -6.17 -8.47
CA ALA A 69 6.07 -5.30 -9.58
C ALA A 69 6.99 -4.15 -9.17
N ASN A 70 6.77 -3.57 -7.98
CA ASN A 70 7.36 -2.30 -7.60
C ASN A 70 8.40 -2.39 -6.47
N GLN A 71 8.48 -3.50 -5.69
CA GLN A 71 9.30 -3.56 -4.48
C GLN A 71 10.76 -3.15 -4.72
N ALA A 72 11.43 -3.73 -5.73
CA ALA A 72 12.83 -3.42 -6.01
C ALA A 72 13.06 -1.94 -6.39
N THR A 73 12.05 -1.32 -6.99
CA THR A 73 12.09 0.10 -7.35
C THR A 73 11.88 0.97 -6.12
N MET A 74 10.88 0.65 -5.30
CA MET A 74 10.58 1.38 -4.06
C MET A 74 11.74 1.31 -3.05
N ASP A 75 12.46 0.19 -2.98
CA ASP A 75 13.64 0.02 -2.12
C ASP A 75 14.85 0.84 -2.57
N SER A 76 14.86 1.32 -3.81
CA SER A 76 16.04 1.95 -4.42
C SER A 76 15.84 3.35 -4.98
N VAL A 77 14.60 3.84 -5.02
CA VAL A 77 14.22 5.16 -5.55
C VAL A 77 13.46 5.95 -4.48
N ALA A 78 13.83 7.21 -4.29
CA ALA A 78 13.14 8.09 -3.33
C ALA A 78 11.79 8.56 -3.90
N PHE A 79 10.71 7.87 -3.54
CA PHE A 79 9.34 8.31 -3.79
C PHE A 79 8.90 9.34 -2.75
N ASP A 80 8.04 10.28 -3.15
CA ASP A 80 7.45 11.27 -2.25
C ASP A 80 6.22 10.71 -1.54
N PHE A 81 5.40 9.88 -2.24
CA PHE A 81 4.28 9.17 -1.65
C PHE A 81 3.94 7.88 -2.41
N LEU A 82 3.28 6.94 -1.73
CA LEU A 82 2.72 5.75 -2.35
C LEU A 82 1.19 5.75 -2.19
N MET A 83 0.50 5.43 -3.27
CA MET A 83 -0.95 5.24 -3.33
C MET A 83 -1.25 3.74 -3.28
N ILE A 84 -1.11 3.13 -2.08
CA ILE A 84 -1.16 1.69 -1.91
C ILE A 84 -2.58 1.19 -2.14
N GLN A 85 -2.76 0.24 -3.07
CA GLN A 85 -4.04 -0.33 -3.45
C GLN A 85 -4.53 -1.35 -2.39
N PHE A 86 -5.22 -0.89 -1.33
CA PHE A 86 -5.83 -1.76 -0.32
C PHE A 86 -7.19 -2.31 -0.78
N TYR A 87 -7.22 -2.86 -1.99
CA TYR A 87 -8.37 -3.49 -2.64
C TYR A 87 -7.93 -4.60 -3.58
N ASN A 88 -8.86 -5.40 -4.09
CA ASN A 88 -8.61 -6.56 -4.96
C ASN A 88 -7.72 -7.67 -4.37
N ASN A 89 -7.29 -7.54 -3.13
CA ASN A 89 -6.37 -8.44 -2.46
C ASN A 89 -6.81 -8.75 -1.03
N TRP A 90 -6.25 -9.81 -0.45
CA TRP A 90 -6.50 -10.24 0.93
C TRP A 90 -6.15 -9.18 1.99
N CYS A 91 -5.23 -8.26 1.70
CA CYS A 91 -4.83 -7.16 2.57
C CYS A 91 -5.70 -5.90 2.43
N GLY A 92 -6.77 -5.97 1.65
CA GLY A 92 -7.65 -4.85 1.38
C GLY A 92 -8.41 -4.35 2.61
N VAL A 93 -8.90 -3.11 2.51
CA VAL A 93 -9.65 -2.43 3.58
C VAL A 93 -10.90 -3.18 4.02
N SER A 94 -11.51 -3.98 3.14
CA SER A 94 -12.66 -4.85 3.47
C SER A 94 -12.34 -5.91 4.52
N ASN A 95 -11.08 -6.27 4.68
CA ASN A 95 -10.60 -7.23 5.67
C ASN A 95 -10.14 -6.58 6.98
N PHE A 96 -10.28 -5.27 7.11
CA PHE A 96 -10.08 -4.58 8.38
C PHE A 96 -11.09 -5.06 9.42
N VAL A 97 -10.63 -5.33 10.64
CA VAL A 97 -11.46 -5.81 11.77
C VAL A 97 -11.68 -4.66 12.76
N GLU A 98 -12.90 -4.12 12.78
CA GLU A 98 -13.29 -3.05 13.70
C GLU A 98 -13.12 -3.48 15.16
N GLY A 99 -12.66 -2.56 16.01
CA GLY A 99 -12.50 -2.80 17.45
C GLY A 99 -11.35 -3.74 17.83
N SER A 100 -10.66 -4.35 16.87
CA SER A 100 -9.48 -5.18 17.15
C SER A 100 -8.26 -4.32 17.46
N THR A 101 -7.45 -4.77 18.42
CA THR A 101 -6.15 -4.16 18.74
C THR A 101 -5.02 -4.61 17.79
N SER A 102 -5.28 -5.58 16.93
CA SER A 102 -4.35 -6.07 15.90
C SER A 102 -5.09 -6.40 14.61
N GLN A 103 -4.41 -6.26 13.48
CA GLN A 103 -4.95 -6.59 12.17
C GLN A 103 -4.14 -7.74 11.56
N ASN A 104 -4.81 -8.84 11.20
CA ASN A 104 -4.13 -10.03 10.67
C ASN A 104 -4.01 -9.99 9.13
N ALA A 105 -4.95 -9.34 8.45
CA ALA A 105 -4.98 -9.22 6.99
C ALA A 105 -4.61 -7.80 6.55
N PHE A 106 -5.34 -6.79 7.00
CA PHE A 106 -5.06 -5.39 6.71
C PHE A 106 -3.68 -5.00 7.26
N ASN A 107 -2.74 -4.63 6.37
CA ASN A 107 -1.32 -4.59 6.69
C ASN A 107 -0.66 -3.21 6.58
N PHE A 108 -1.38 -2.12 6.85
CA PHE A 108 -0.82 -0.76 6.81
C PHE A 108 0.42 -0.58 7.70
N ASN A 109 0.48 -1.29 8.83
CA ASN A 109 1.63 -1.34 9.72
C ASN A 109 2.91 -1.87 9.06
N VAL A 110 2.80 -2.84 8.15
CA VAL A 110 3.94 -3.40 7.40
C VAL A 110 4.51 -2.36 6.46
N TRP A 111 3.64 -1.62 5.78
CA TRP A 111 4.01 -0.53 4.89
C TRP A 111 4.64 0.65 5.66
N ASP A 112 4.08 1.03 6.82
CA ASP A 112 4.66 2.05 7.69
C ASP A 112 6.07 1.66 8.17
N ASN A 113 6.25 0.40 8.58
CA ASN A 113 7.58 -0.10 8.94
C ASN A 113 8.57 -0.01 7.77
N TRP A 114 8.17 -0.44 6.55
CA TRP A 114 8.98 -0.29 5.37
C TRP A 114 9.34 1.18 5.10
N ALA A 115 8.39 2.09 5.20
CA ALA A 115 8.62 3.52 5.01
C ALA A 115 9.69 4.06 5.95
N LYS A 116 9.70 3.62 7.20
CA LYS A 116 10.65 4.05 8.24
C LYS A 116 12.02 3.39 8.11
N THR A 117 12.05 2.11 7.75
CA THR A 117 13.30 1.32 7.83
C THR A 117 14.00 1.18 6.49
N THR A 118 13.28 1.02 5.39
CA THR A 118 13.81 0.62 4.08
C THR A 118 13.74 1.74 3.05
N SER A 119 12.62 2.46 2.94
CA SER A 119 12.45 3.53 1.94
C SER A 119 13.66 4.48 1.90
N PRO A 120 14.20 4.82 0.72
CA PRO A 120 15.24 5.86 0.60
C PRO A 120 14.78 7.24 1.08
N ASN A 121 13.50 7.55 0.97
CA ASN A 121 12.90 8.77 1.54
C ASN A 121 12.18 8.43 2.86
N LYS A 122 12.78 8.76 4.00
CA LYS A 122 12.18 8.51 5.33
C LYS A 122 10.97 9.41 5.65
N ASN A 123 10.72 10.42 4.84
CA ASN A 123 9.56 11.31 4.93
C ASN A 123 8.44 10.94 3.94
N ILE A 124 8.56 9.79 3.28
CA ILE A 124 7.55 9.29 2.35
C ILE A 124 6.17 9.22 3.01
N LYS A 125 5.12 9.54 2.24
CA LYS A 125 3.74 9.43 2.70
C LYS A 125 3.03 8.25 2.04
N LEU A 126 2.28 7.52 2.85
CA LEU A 126 1.50 6.36 2.43
C LEU A 126 0.01 6.72 2.40
N MET A 127 -0.61 6.58 1.24
CA MET A 127 -2.05 6.78 1.07
C MET A 127 -2.78 5.44 1.20
N LEU A 128 -3.87 5.43 1.95
CA LEU A 128 -4.78 4.31 2.00
C LEU A 128 -5.62 4.30 0.72
N GLY A 129 -5.27 3.46 -0.26
CA GLY A 129 -5.98 3.34 -1.52
C GLY A 129 -7.23 2.47 -1.39
N ILE A 130 -8.39 3.00 -1.82
CA ILE A 130 -9.70 2.34 -1.71
C ILE A 130 -10.49 2.44 -3.02
N PRO A 131 -11.43 1.52 -3.30
CA PRO A 131 -12.39 1.70 -4.40
C PRO A 131 -13.32 2.87 -4.13
N GLY A 132 -13.62 3.67 -5.16
CA GLY A 132 -14.51 4.83 -5.07
C GLY A 132 -16.01 4.48 -5.02
N ALA A 133 -16.38 3.27 -5.50
CA ALA A 133 -17.73 2.75 -5.48
C ALA A 133 -17.70 1.20 -5.53
N PRO A 134 -18.84 0.51 -5.31
CA PRO A 134 -18.91 -0.96 -5.38
C PRO A 134 -18.40 -1.57 -6.69
N GLY A 135 -18.46 -0.83 -7.79
CA GLY A 135 -17.92 -1.23 -9.11
C GLY A 135 -16.45 -0.88 -9.35
N GLY A 136 -15.81 -0.13 -8.45
CA GLY A 136 -14.44 0.36 -8.60
C GLY A 136 -13.36 -0.66 -8.27
N GLY A 137 -13.72 -1.80 -7.69
CA GLY A 137 -12.79 -2.87 -7.33
C GLY A 137 -13.34 -3.77 -6.22
N GLY A 138 -12.77 -4.95 -6.10
CA GLY A 138 -13.11 -5.89 -5.02
C GLY A 138 -12.70 -5.34 -3.66
N GLY A 139 -13.65 -5.38 -2.70
CA GLY A 139 -13.39 -4.91 -1.34
C GLY A 139 -13.81 -3.47 -1.07
N TYR A 140 -14.71 -2.90 -1.90
CA TYR A 140 -15.33 -1.62 -1.55
C TYR A 140 -15.86 -1.62 -0.12
N THR A 141 -15.55 -0.56 0.61
CA THR A 141 -15.87 -0.40 2.03
C THR A 141 -16.31 1.04 2.31
N ASN A 142 -17.33 1.23 3.14
CA ASN A 142 -17.85 2.54 3.54
C ASN A 142 -18.31 2.49 5.02
N GLY A 143 -18.84 3.59 5.52
CA GLY A 143 -19.42 3.69 6.86
C GLY A 143 -18.40 3.46 7.97
N SER A 144 -18.87 2.87 9.08
CA SER A 144 -18.04 2.70 10.29
C SER A 144 -16.74 1.95 10.05
N LYS A 145 -16.76 0.94 9.17
CA LYS A 145 -15.56 0.16 8.86
C LYS A 145 -14.49 0.99 8.13
N LEU A 146 -14.88 1.77 7.12
CA LEU A 146 -13.95 2.66 6.42
C LEU A 146 -13.38 3.71 7.38
N LYS A 147 -14.24 4.35 8.16
CA LYS A 147 -13.84 5.31 9.19
C LYS A 147 -12.83 4.70 10.15
N ALA A 148 -13.09 3.52 10.70
CA ALA A 148 -12.20 2.85 11.63
C ALA A 148 -10.84 2.48 10.98
N ALA A 149 -10.84 2.05 9.71
CA ALA A 149 -9.60 1.78 8.97
C ALA A 149 -8.78 3.05 8.70
N ILE A 150 -9.44 4.17 8.39
CA ILE A 150 -8.77 5.49 8.24
C ILE A 150 -8.17 5.92 9.59
N GLU A 151 -8.95 5.87 10.67
CA GLU A 151 -8.48 6.24 12.03
C GLU A 151 -7.30 5.37 12.48
N TRP A 152 -7.36 4.06 12.23
CA TRP A 152 -6.26 3.14 12.47
C TRP A 152 -5.00 3.54 11.70
N SER A 153 -5.14 3.83 10.41
CA SER A 153 -4.02 4.20 9.54
C SER A 153 -3.42 5.56 9.93
N LYS A 154 -4.23 6.52 10.36
CA LYS A 154 -3.80 7.85 10.85
C LYS A 154 -2.88 7.77 12.07
N ALA A 155 -2.91 6.69 12.84
CA ALA A 155 -2.03 6.52 13.99
C ALA A 155 -0.56 6.23 13.59
N TYR A 156 -0.29 5.91 12.33
CA TYR A 156 1.05 5.70 11.79
C TYR A 156 1.65 6.98 11.22
N SER A 157 2.91 7.27 11.52
CA SER A 157 3.55 8.55 11.15
C SER A 157 3.75 8.74 9.64
N SER A 158 3.79 7.64 8.88
CA SER A 158 3.87 7.68 7.42
C SER A 158 2.54 7.95 6.73
N PHE A 159 1.40 7.87 7.45
CA PHE A 159 0.09 8.12 6.85
C PHE A 159 0.03 9.50 6.18
N GLY A 160 -0.43 9.55 4.94
CA GLY A 160 -0.52 10.76 4.13
C GLY A 160 -1.95 11.14 3.74
N GLY A 161 -2.89 10.21 3.82
CA GLY A 161 -4.27 10.44 3.39
C GLY A 161 -4.93 9.21 2.78
N VAL A 162 -5.98 9.44 2.02
CA VAL A 162 -6.73 8.42 1.27
C VAL A 162 -6.58 8.68 -0.22
N MET A 163 -6.37 7.64 -1.00
CA MET A 163 -6.47 7.63 -2.46
C MET A 163 -7.72 6.82 -2.85
N ALA A 164 -8.44 7.23 -3.86
CA ALA A 164 -9.60 6.49 -4.34
C ALA A 164 -9.46 6.12 -5.84
N TRP A 165 -9.69 4.89 -6.15
CA TRP A 165 -9.82 4.38 -7.51
C TRP A 165 -11.30 4.26 -7.86
N ASP A 166 -11.83 5.12 -8.71
CA ASP A 166 -11.23 6.34 -9.26
C ASP A 166 -12.18 7.54 -9.08
N ILE A 167 -11.83 8.68 -9.63
CA ILE A 167 -12.61 9.91 -9.47
C ILE A 167 -14.04 9.78 -10.04
N SER A 168 -14.21 9.07 -11.15
CA SER A 168 -15.54 8.84 -11.74
C SER A 168 -16.42 7.99 -10.82
N GLN A 169 -15.84 6.99 -10.18
CA GLN A 169 -16.49 6.13 -9.19
C GLN A 169 -16.88 6.94 -7.93
N VAL A 170 -15.96 7.76 -7.42
CA VAL A 170 -16.24 8.61 -6.24
C VAL A 170 -17.37 9.58 -6.51
N TYR A 171 -17.37 10.25 -7.66
CA TYR A 171 -18.43 11.22 -8.00
C TYR A 171 -19.77 10.57 -8.30
N SER A 172 -19.80 9.36 -8.84
CA SER A 172 -21.05 8.60 -9.03
C SER A 172 -21.61 8.04 -7.72
N ASN A 173 -20.79 7.89 -6.69
CA ASN A 173 -21.15 7.37 -5.37
C ASN A 173 -21.53 8.53 -4.44
N THR A 174 -22.78 8.95 -4.52
CA THR A 174 -23.28 10.15 -3.83
C THR A 174 -22.98 10.14 -2.33
N GLY A 175 -22.28 11.16 -1.86
CA GLY A 175 -21.93 11.35 -0.44
C GLY A 175 -20.61 10.73 -0.02
N PHE A 176 -20.02 9.81 -0.80
CA PHE A 176 -18.83 9.06 -0.41
C PHE A 176 -17.59 9.96 -0.25
N LEU A 177 -17.39 10.93 -1.15
CA LEU A 177 -16.30 11.91 -1.00
C LEU A 177 -16.43 12.71 0.32
N LYS A 178 -17.66 13.12 0.66
CA LYS A 178 -17.92 13.84 1.91
C LYS A 178 -17.63 12.97 3.13
N GLU A 179 -17.97 11.69 3.07
CA GLU A 179 -17.66 10.71 4.12
C GLU A 179 -16.13 10.62 4.32
N ILE A 180 -15.35 10.36 3.27
CA ILE A 180 -13.89 10.29 3.34
C ILE A 180 -13.29 11.57 3.94
N VAL A 181 -13.73 12.74 3.47
CA VAL A 181 -13.23 14.04 3.96
C VAL A 181 -13.56 14.22 5.45
N SER A 182 -14.77 13.85 5.88
CA SER A 182 -15.18 13.88 7.28
C SER A 182 -14.33 12.97 8.16
N ASP A 183 -14.06 11.75 7.72
CA ASP A 183 -13.26 10.77 8.46
C ASP A 183 -11.79 11.17 8.55
N LEU A 184 -11.26 11.81 7.50
CA LEU A 184 -9.93 12.39 7.52
C LEU A 184 -9.82 13.58 8.49
N ALA A 185 -10.86 14.41 8.61
CA ALA A 185 -10.90 15.56 9.50
C ALA A 185 -11.06 15.16 10.97
N GLY A 186 -11.65 14.00 11.26
CA GLY A 186 -11.74 13.47 12.63
C GLY A 186 -10.37 13.24 13.23
N GLY A 187 -10.17 13.60 14.52
CA GLY A 187 -8.95 13.26 15.26
C GLY A 187 -8.79 11.75 15.43
N PRO A 188 -7.56 11.22 15.63
CA PRO A 188 -7.37 9.83 15.99
C PRO A 188 -8.12 9.55 17.30
N THR A 189 -9.08 8.62 17.26
CA THR A 189 -9.74 8.13 18.47
C THR A 189 -8.74 7.23 19.18
N GLY A 190 -8.22 7.72 20.31
CA GLY A 190 -7.07 7.30 21.10
C GLY A 190 -6.94 5.82 21.46
N THR A 191 -6.62 4.98 20.49
CA THR A 191 -5.93 3.72 20.72
C THR A 191 -4.65 3.77 19.88
N ASN A 192 -3.52 4.06 20.54
CA ASN A 192 -2.22 3.91 19.91
C ASN A 192 -2.12 2.50 19.32
N PRO A 193 -1.76 2.36 18.03
CA PRO A 193 -1.41 1.04 17.53
C PRO A 193 -0.30 0.47 18.40
N PRO A 194 -0.31 -0.83 18.72
CA PRO A 194 0.78 -1.44 19.45
C PRO A 194 2.08 -1.14 18.71
N GLY A 195 2.98 -0.43 19.38
CA GLY A 195 4.27 -0.10 18.82
C GLY A 195 4.93 -1.36 18.28
N GLY A 196 5.51 -1.28 17.07
CA GLY A 196 6.26 -2.37 16.48
C GLY A 196 7.37 -2.81 17.43
N GLY A 197 7.09 -3.84 18.21
CA GLY A 197 8.07 -4.46 19.08
C GLY A 197 9.14 -5.13 18.23
N THR A 198 10.37 -4.74 18.44
CA THR A 198 11.54 -5.49 17.98
C THR A 198 11.37 -6.94 18.41
N PRO A 199 11.51 -7.93 17.54
CA PRO A 199 11.43 -9.32 17.95
C PRO A 199 12.60 -9.64 18.87
N THR A 200 12.34 -9.69 20.16
CA THR A 200 13.27 -10.28 21.12
C THR A 200 13.15 -11.80 20.94
N SER A 201 14.19 -12.41 20.45
CA SER A 201 14.34 -13.85 20.37
C SER A 201 14.36 -14.44 21.77
N THR A 202 13.28 -15.06 22.20
CA THR A 202 13.27 -16.01 23.29
C THR A 202 12.85 -17.37 22.78
N SER A 203 13.76 -18.29 22.94
CA SER A 203 13.66 -19.70 22.60
C SER A 203 12.69 -20.46 23.53
N SER A 204 12.04 -21.46 22.93
CA SER A 204 11.58 -22.71 23.53
C SER A 204 10.32 -22.69 24.39
N GLY A 205 9.29 -23.31 23.84
CA GLY A 205 8.12 -23.79 24.53
C GLY A 205 7.18 -24.48 23.56
N SER A 206 7.33 -25.79 23.41
CA SER A 206 6.40 -26.63 22.65
C SER A 206 5.05 -26.65 23.36
N THR A 207 4.04 -26.04 22.70
CA THR A 207 2.63 -26.20 23.08
C THR A 207 1.91 -26.98 21.96
N PRO A 208 0.98 -27.89 22.30
CA PRO A 208 0.29 -28.71 21.31
C PRO A 208 -0.60 -27.85 20.40
N PRO A 209 -0.88 -28.30 19.16
CA PRO A 209 -1.64 -27.50 18.20
C PRO A 209 -3.08 -27.31 18.67
N PRO A 210 -3.64 -26.09 18.56
CA PRO A 210 -5.06 -25.88 18.79
C PRO A 210 -5.87 -26.55 17.67
N THR A 211 -6.73 -27.45 18.06
CA THR A 211 -7.77 -28.03 17.20
C THR A 211 -8.78 -26.95 16.83
N GLY A 212 -8.88 -26.60 15.51
CA GLY A 212 -10.15 -26.10 15.06
C GLY A 212 -10.25 -24.95 14.08
N ASN A 213 -9.20 -24.29 13.62
CA ASN A 213 -9.36 -23.25 12.59
C ASN A 213 -8.58 -23.58 11.32
N LEU A 214 -9.30 -24.14 10.33
CA LEU A 214 -8.76 -24.31 8.99
C LEU A 214 -8.71 -22.95 8.28
N VAL A 215 -7.60 -22.70 7.57
CA VAL A 215 -7.39 -21.47 6.80
C VAL A 215 -8.24 -21.52 5.53
N PRO A 216 -9.07 -20.49 5.26
CA PRO A 216 -9.87 -20.45 4.03
C PRO A 216 -9.01 -20.22 2.79
N HIS A 217 -9.58 -20.42 1.61
CA HIS A 217 -8.94 -20.11 0.32
C HIS A 217 -8.33 -18.71 0.35
N TRP A 218 -7.11 -18.58 -0.11
CA TRP A 218 -6.26 -17.38 -0.09
C TRP A 218 -5.81 -16.90 1.30
N GLY A 219 -6.27 -17.49 2.39
CA GLY A 219 -5.80 -17.15 3.73
C GLY A 219 -4.33 -17.54 3.95
N GLN A 220 -3.63 -16.80 4.80
CA GLN A 220 -2.23 -17.12 5.13
C GLN A 220 -2.14 -18.39 5.97
N CYS A 221 -1.28 -19.31 5.54
CA CYS A 221 -1.06 -20.59 6.18
C CYS A 221 0.42 -20.84 6.55
N GLY A 222 1.31 -19.88 6.30
CA GLY A 222 2.75 -20.01 6.60
C GLY A 222 3.55 -18.79 6.21
N GLY A 223 4.85 -18.88 6.35
CA GLY A 223 5.86 -17.84 6.15
C GLY A 223 6.75 -17.66 7.36
N GLN A 224 7.90 -17.04 7.21
CA GLN A 224 8.81 -16.79 8.31
C GLN A 224 8.16 -15.93 9.40
N GLY A 225 8.11 -16.43 10.64
CA GLY A 225 7.46 -15.73 11.75
C GLY A 225 5.94 -15.93 11.85
N TRP A 226 5.33 -16.74 10.98
CA TRP A 226 3.90 -17.05 11.06
C TRP A 226 3.57 -17.91 12.30
N THR A 227 2.63 -17.43 13.12
CA THR A 227 2.18 -18.12 14.35
C THR A 227 0.70 -18.55 14.28
N GLY A 228 0.03 -18.29 13.16
CA GLY A 228 -1.37 -18.65 12.95
C GLY A 228 -1.56 -20.09 12.45
N PRO A 229 -2.82 -20.47 12.08
CA PRO A 229 -3.13 -21.79 11.54
C PRO A 229 -2.36 -22.07 10.24
N THR A 230 -1.92 -23.32 10.06
CA THR A 230 -1.14 -23.75 8.89
C THR A 230 -1.89 -24.73 7.99
N GLN A 231 -3.07 -25.19 8.41
CA GLN A 231 -3.86 -26.16 7.67
C GLN A 231 -4.98 -25.49 6.89
N CYS A 232 -5.00 -25.68 5.59
CA CYS A 232 -6.02 -25.11 4.70
C CYS A 232 -7.32 -25.91 4.73
N GLN A 233 -8.44 -25.23 4.46
CA GLN A 233 -9.71 -25.89 4.12
C GLN A 233 -9.57 -26.67 2.82
N ALA A 234 -10.09 -27.89 2.77
CA ALA A 234 -10.12 -28.65 1.52
C ALA A 234 -10.95 -27.91 0.44
N PRO A 235 -10.56 -27.92 -0.83
CA PRO A 235 -9.47 -28.71 -1.43
C PRO A 235 -8.10 -28.03 -1.42
N TYR A 236 -7.95 -26.87 -0.78
CA TYR A 236 -6.77 -26.02 -0.88
C TYR A 236 -5.57 -26.55 -0.10
N LYS A 237 -4.38 -26.21 -0.60
CA LYS A 237 -3.08 -26.55 0.02
C LYS A 237 -2.31 -25.27 0.34
N CYS A 238 -1.48 -25.32 1.39
CA CYS A 238 -0.61 -24.21 1.72
C CYS A 238 0.54 -24.12 0.73
N VAL A 239 0.55 -23.07 -0.09
CA VAL A 239 1.54 -22.83 -1.14
C VAL A 239 2.39 -21.62 -0.75
N SER A 240 3.72 -21.79 -0.82
CA SER A 240 4.65 -20.70 -0.51
C SER A 240 4.62 -19.63 -1.61
N GLY A 241 4.37 -18.38 -1.22
CA GLY A 241 4.51 -17.20 -2.07
C GLY A 241 5.81 -16.42 -1.81
N GLY A 242 6.73 -16.99 -1.00
CA GLY A 242 8.01 -16.39 -0.65
C GLY A 242 8.44 -16.70 0.77
N GLN A 243 9.58 -16.13 1.20
CA GLN A 243 10.14 -16.39 2.54
C GLN A 243 9.17 -16.02 3.68
N TRP A 244 8.37 -14.98 3.49
CA TRP A 244 7.54 -14.38 4.54
C TRP A 244 6.06 -14.74 4.43
N TRP A 245 5.64 -15.43 3.35
CA TRP A 245 4.24 -15.67 3.04
C TRP A 245 4.00 -17.03 2.38
N ALA A 246 3.02 -17.76 2.88
CA ALA A 246 2.38 -18.88 2.22
C ALA A 246 0.86 -18.77 2.37
N SER A 247 0.10 -19.10 1.34
CA SER A 247 -1.37 -19.03 1.33
C SER A 247 -2.03 -20.31 0.84
N CYS A 248 -3.27 -20.50 1.23
CA CYS A 248 -4.08 -21.64 0.82
C CYS A 248 -4.58 -21.46 -0.62
N GLN A 249 -4.03 -22.25 -1.54
CA GLN A 249 -4.35 -22.22 -2.98
C GLN A 249 -4.78 -23.59 -3.48
#